data_647fbed27f3566dcbb2b0dda008a66ec
#
_entry.id   647fbed27f3566dcbb2b0dda008a66ec
#
_cell.length_a   1.000
_cell.length_b   1.000
_cell.length_c   1.000
_cell.angle_alpha   90.00
_cell.angle_beta   90.00
_cell.angle_gamma   90.00
#
_symmetry.space_group_name_H-M   'P 1'
#
loop_
_entity.id
_entity.type
_entity.pdbx_description
1 polymer ?
#
loop_
_entity_poly.entity_id
_entity_poly.type
_entity_poly.pdbx_seq_one_letter_code
_entity_poly.pdbx_strand_id
1 'polypeptide(L)'
;FAGDSGDGMQLSGGRFTQTSAVVGNDLSTLPDFPAEIRAPAGSLAGVSSFQIHFSSQEIHTPGEKPDVLVAMNPAALKVHLKDLVPGGTLIVNKNAFTKKNLTLAGYEDDPTEDGSLVDYYSTHFIEMGKLVTNACEGIDIPSKMVDRTKNLCALGVLFWMYDRPLEPTIDWLNQKFKSKPDIIEANVRALNAGYNYGDTAEIFTTRFIVEKAKLPKGKYRNMNGTLASCLGILTAAEKSNFC
;
A
#
# COMPACT_ATOMS: atom_id res chain seq x y z
N PHE A 1 -3.03 3.22 1.39
CA PHE A 1 -1.79 3.02 2.16
C PHE A 1 -1.28 4.37 2.64
N ALA A 2 -0.99 4.50 3.92
CA ALA A 2 -0.43 5.71 4.51
C ALA A 2 0.70 5.39 5.49
N GLY A 3 1.80 6.15 5.42
CA GLY A 3 3.00 5.96 6.25
C GLY A 3 3.97 7.12 6.05
N ASP A 4 5.18 7.00 6.56
CA ASP A 4 6.23 7.98 6.26
C ASP A 4 6.73 7.83 4.81
N SER A 5 7.33 8.88 4.27
CA SER A 5 7.90 8.87 2.90
C SER A 5 8.96 7.77 2.70
N GLY A 6 9.57 7.28 3.77
CA GLY A 6 10.54 6.17 3.78
C GLY A 6 9.92 4.78 3.89
N ASP A 7 8.64 4.66 4.22
CA ASP A 7 7.95 3.38 4.47
C ASP A 7 7.54 2.64 3.19
N GLY A 8 7.75 3.24 2.02
CA GLY A 8 7.49 2.58 0.74
C GLY A 8 6.01 2.56 0.32
N MET A 9 5.20 3.52 0.74
CA MET A 9 3.78 3.58 0.41
C MET A 9 3.54 3.68 -1.09
N GLN A 10 4.34 4.46 -1.80
CA GLN A 10 4.28 4.58 -3.25
C GLN A 10 4.61 3.25 -3.95
N LEU A 11 5.51 2.46 -3.39
CA LEU A 11 5.87 1.14 -3.91
C LEU A 11 4.70 0.17 -3.72
N SER A 12 4.16 0.06 -2.51
CA SER A 12 3.05 -0.86 -2.20
C SER A 12 1.80 -0.51 -3.00
N GLY A 13 1.43 0.76 -3.06
CA GLY A 13 0.33 1.24 -3.87
C GLY A 13 0.52 0.94 -5.36
N GLY A 14 1.72 1.19 -5.89
CA GLY A 14 2.05 0.89 -7.28
C GLY A 14 2.02 -0.62 -7.59
N ARG A 15 2.43 -1.49 -6.66
CA ARG A 15 2.35 -2.95 -6.84
C ARG A 15 0.91 -3.45 -6.78
N PHE A 16 0.12 -2.95 -5.83
CA PHE A 16 -1.32 -3.27 -5.77
C PHE A 16 -2.04 -2.83 -7.07
N THR A 17 -1.76 -1.62 -7.54
CA THR A 17 -2.28 -1.08 -8.81
C THR A 17 -1.94 -1.99 -9.99
N GLN A 18 -0.66 -2.37 -10.13
CA GLN A 18 -0.21 -3.24 -11.22
C GLN A 18 -0.89 -4.61 -11.19
N THR A 19 -1.01 -5.21 -10.01
CA THR A 19 -1.66 -6.51 -9.85
C THR A 19 -3.15 -6.41 -10.17
N SER A 20 -3.84 -5.36 -9.72
CA SER A 20 -5.25 -5.11 -10.04
C SER A 20 -5.48 -4.91 -11.54
N ALA A 21 -4.56 -4.22 -12.23
CA ALA A 21 -4.60 -4.10 -13.69
C ALA A 21 -4.42 -5.45 -14.40
N VAL A 22 -3.50 -6.31 -13.92
CA VAL A 22 -3.29 -7.65 -14.47
C VAL A 22 -4.53 -8.54 -14.27
N VAL A 23 -5.19 -8.43 -13.13
CA VAL A 23 -6.47 -9.13 -12.86
C VAL A 23 -7.58 -8.62 -13.78
N GLY A 24 -7.46 -7.41 -14.30
CA GLY A 24 -8.37 -6.83 -15.28
C GLY A 24 -9.41 -5.87 -14.69
N ASN A 25 -9.15 -5.31 -13.52
CA ASN A 25 -9.96 -4.20 -13.02
C ASN A 25 -9.66 -2.92 -13.78
N ASP A 26 -10.66 -2.05 -13.91
CA ASP A 26 -10.40 -0.65 -14.19
C ASP A 26 -9.97 0.06 -12.92
N LEU A 27 -9.09 1.05 -13.03
CA LEU A 27 -8.47 1.66 -11.86
C LEU A 27 -8.04 3.12 -12.10
N SER A 28 -8.04 3.88 -11.01
CA SER A 28 -7.46 5.21 -10.93
C SER A 28 -6.69 5.36 -9.62
N THR A 29 -5.63 6.15 -9.62
CA THR A 29 -4.76 6.29 -8.46
C THR A 29 -4.52 7.76 -8.12
N LEU A 30 -4.32 8.01 -6.83
CA LEU A 30 -3.95 9.32 -6.30
C LEU A 30 -2.76 9.13 -5.35
N PRO A 31 -1.52 9.26 -5.86
CA PRO A 31 -0.35 9.31 -5.00
C PRO A 31 -0.31 10.66 -4.28
N ASP A 32 -0.04 10.61 -2.98
CA ASP A 32 0.20 11.80 -2.16
C ASP A 32 1.60 11.75 -1.58
N PHE A 33 2.32 12.83 -1.73
CA PHE A 33 3.70 12.98 -1.27
C PHE A 33 3.75 13.90 -0.05
N PRO A 34 4.78 13.75 0.81
CA PRO A 34 4.92 14.59 1.98
C PRO A 34 4.84 16.08 1.63
N ALA A 35 4.12 16.83 2.44
CA ALA A 35 4.01 18.29 2.27
C ALA A 35 5.37 18.98 2.45
N GLU A 36 6.28 18.38 3.20
CA GLU A 36 7.62 18.90 3.46
C GLU A 36 8.69 17.92 3.03
N ILE A 37 9.61 18.36 2.19
CA ILE A 37 10.79 17.58 1.78
C ILE A 37 11.72 17.43 2.99
N ARG A 38 12.05 16.19 3.36
CA ARG A 38 12.88 15.85 4.53
C ARG A 38 12.24 16.16 5.89
N ALA A 39 10.92 16.12 5.98
CA ALA A 39 10.23 16.13 7.26
C ALA A 39 10.78 15.03 8.18
N PRO A 40 10.86 15.27 9.50
CA PRO A 40 11.24 14.23 10.44
C PRO A 40 10.30 13.03 10.35
N ALA A 41 10.86 11.81 10.35
CA ALA A 41 10.06 10.59 10.34
C ALA A 41 9.13 10.55 11.55
N GLY A 42 7.86 10.17 11.34
CA GLY A 42 6.81 10.16 12.34
C GLY A 42 6.10 11.50 12.55
N SER A 43 6.49 12.57 11.84
CA SER A 43 5.78 13.86 11.87
C SER A 43 4.63 13.88 10.87
N LEU A 44 3.60 14.70 11.14
CA LEU A 44 2.45 14.84 10.24
C LEU A 44 2.84 15.33 8.84
N ALA A 45 3.80 16.25 8.76
CA ALA A 45 4.31 16.79 7.49
C ALA A 45 5.08 15.77 6.64
N GLY A 46 5.55 14.66 7.25
CA GLY A 46 6.30 13.58 6.59
C GLY A 46 5.43 12.46 6.04
N VAL A 47 4.12 12.51 6.23
CA VAL A 47 3.20 11.47 5.78
C VAL A 47 3.13 11.44 4.26
N SER A 48 3.24 10.25 3.71
CA SER A 48 3.00 9.93 2.31
C SER A 48 1.87 8.92 2.22
N SER A 49 1.01 9.05 1.23
CA SER A 49 -0.07 8.11 1.01
C SER A 49 -0.24 7.72 -0.45
N PHE A 50 -0.96 6.63 -0.68
CA PHE A 50 -1.32 6.17 -2.01
C PHE A 50 -2.74 5.63 -1.99
N GLN A 51 -3.66 6.35 -2.62
CA GLN A 51 -5.04 5.93 -2.80
C GLN A 51 -5.20 5.20 -4.12
N ILE A 52 -5.99 4.13 -4.09
CA ILE A 52 -6.32 3.32 -5.26
C ILE A 52 -7.82 3.14 -5.29
N HIS A 53 -8.44 3.54 -6.38
CA HIS A 53 -9.81 3.20 -6.72
C HIS A 53 -9.78 2.15 -7.82
N PHE A 54 -10.37 1.00 -7.60
CA PHE A 54 -10.44 -0.09 -8.57
C PHE A 54 -11.82 -0.74 -8.55
N SER A 55 -12.32 -1.15 -9.72
CA SER A 55 -13.69 -1.62 -9.87
C SER A 55 -13.83 -2.60 -11.04
N SER A 56 -14.96 -3.30 -11.05
CA SER A 56 -15.46 -4.06 -12.20
C SER A 56 -16.23 -3.19 -13.22
N GLN A 57 -16.33 -1.88 -12.97
CA GLN A 57 -16.96 -0.89 -13.84
C GLN A 57 -15.93 0.16 -14.25
N GLU A 58 -16.24 0.95 -15.29
CA GLU A 58 -15.38 2.04 -15.74
C GLU A 58 -15.25 3.12 -14.65
N ILE A 59 -14.02 3.57 -14.42
CA ILE A 59 -13.64 4.54 -13.38
C ILE A 59 -13.11 5.79 -14.04
N HIS A 60 -13.59 6.96 -13.57
CA HIS A 60 -13.16 8.27 -14.07
C HIS A 60 -12.41 9.10 -13.03
N THR A 61 -12.44 8.71 -11.76
CA THR A 61 -11.83 9.45 -10.64
C THR A 61 -11.14 8.52 -9.64
N PRO A 62 -10.18 9.02 -8.87
CA PRO A 62 -9.54 8.26 -7.79
C PRO A 62 -10.48 7.91 -6.61
N GLY A 63 -11.72 8.39 -6.63
CA GLY A 63 -12.66 8.27 -5.52
C GLY A 63 -12.39 9.32 -4.41
N GLU A 64 -13.38 9.51 -3.53
CA GLU A 64 -13.28 10.49 -2.45
C GLU A 64 -12.82 9.85 -1.15
N LYS A 65 -13.57 8.86 -0.65
CA LYS A 65 -13.31 8.19 0.62
C LYS A 65 -12.94 6.73 0.42
N PRO A 66 -11.81 6.27 0.98
CA PRO A 66 -11.44 4.86 0.92
C PRO A 66 -12.29 3.99 1.85
N ASP A 67 -12.57 2.76 1.42
CA ASP A 67 -13.22 1.72 2.23
C ASP A 67 -12.23 1.04 3.18
N VAL A 68 -10.94 1.09 2.85
CA VAL A 68 -9.85 0.47 3.62
C VAL A 68 -8.70 1.45 3.77
N LEU A 69 -8.24 1.66 5.01
CA LEU A 69 -7.04 2.42 5.34
C LEU A 69 -6.00 1.50 5.98
N VAL A 70 -4.79 1.49 5.41
CA VAL A 70 -3.61 0.89 6.04
C VAL A 70 -2.75 2.02 6.61
N ALA A 71 -2.69 2.12 7.94
CA ALA A 71 -1.90 3.10 8.66
C ALA A 71 -0.63 2.47 9.23
N MET A 72 0.52 2.83 8.66
CA MET A 72 1.81 2.26 9.04
C MET A 72 2.39 2.85 10.34
N ASN A 73 1.91 4.03 10.76
CA ASN A 73 2.37 4.71 11.96
C ASN A 73 1.30 5.70 12.50
N PRO A 74 1.49 6.27 13.72
CA PRO A 74 0.52 7.20 14.31
C PRO A 74 0.27 8.47 13.48
N ALA A 75 1.28 9.03 12.84
CA ALA A 75 1.14 10.22 12.02
C ALA A 75 0.22 9.95 10.80
N ALA A 76 0.43 8.83 10.12
CA ALA A 76 -0.41 8.39 9.01
C ALA A 76 -1.86 8.16 9.43
N LEU A 77 -2.07 7.55 10.61
CA LEU A 77 -3.40 7.38 11.17
C LEU A 77 -4.07 8.76 11.41
N LYS A 78 -3.37 9.68 12.06
CA LYS A 78 -3.92 11.00 12.40
C LYS A 78 -4.30 11.84 11.18
N VAL A 79 -3.49 11.75 10.12
CA VAL A 79 -3.73 12.51 8.88
C VAL A 79 -4.93 11.95 8.10
N HIS A 80 -5.03 10.63 7.97
CA HIS A 80 -5.94 9.99 7.01
C HIS A 80 -7.16 9.29 7.63
N LEU A 81 -7.26 9.17 8.95
CA LEU A 81 -8.42 8.53 9.59
C LEU A 81 -9.75 9.20 9.22
N LYS A 82 -9.75 10.52 9.09
CA LYS A 82 -10.92 11.32 8.69
C LYS A 82 -11.43 11.04 7.26
N ASP A 83 -10.54 10.50 6.41
CA ASP A 83 -10.83 10.20 5.02
C ASP A 83 -11.52 8.82 4.87
N LEU A 84 -11.33 7.91 5.85
CA LEU A 84 -11.94 6.59 5.84
C LEU A 84 -13.47 6.69 5.97
N VAL A 85 -14.20 5.88 5.21
CA VAL A 85 -15.66 5.81 5.35
C VAL A 85 -16.07 5.34 6.75
N PRO A 86 -17.16 5.81 7.33
CA PRO A 86 -17.69 5.28 8.58
C PRO A 86 -17.92 3.77 8.49
N GLY A 87 -17.44 3.00 9.47
CA GLY A 87 -17.51 1.54 9.46
C GLY A 87 -16.50 0.86 8.52
N GLY A 88 -15.66 1.64 7.85
CA GLY A 88 -14.62 1.12 6.97
C GLY A 88 -13.57 0.27 7.70
N THR A 89 -12.77 -0.45 6.93
CA THR A 89 -11.72 -1.31 7.47
C THR A 89 -10.44 -0.51 7.75
N LEU A 90 -9.97 -0.57 8.99
CA LEU A 90 -8.74 0.08 9.43
C LEU A 90 -7.69 -0.98 9.80
N ILE A 91 -6.58 -1.00 9.08
CA ILE A 91 -5.43 -1.87 9.36
C ILE A 91 -4.31 -1.02 9.93
N VAL A 92 -3.87 -1.33 11.15
CA VAL A 92 -2.89 -0.56 11.91
C VAL A 92 -1.65 -1.40 12.19
N ASN A 93 -0.47 -0.88 11.83
CA ASN A 93 0.80 -1.48 12.25
C ASN A 93 1.08 -1.16 13.73
N LYS A 94 0.61 -2.02 14.64
CA LYS A 94 0.68 -1.79 16.09
C LYS A 94 2.10 -1.52 16.60
N ASN A 95 3.12 -2.17 16.05
CA ASN A 95 4.51 -1.99 16.48
C ASN A 95 5.04 -0.55 16.30
N ALA A 96 4.41 0.25 15.44
CA ALA A 96 4.83 1.63 15.22
C ALA A 96 4.27 2.61 16.28
N PHE A 97 3.29 2.19 17.10
CA PHE A 97 2.63 3.03 18.09
C PHE A 97 3.43 3.08 19.40
N THR A 98 4.68 3.49 19.28
CA THR A 98 5.57 3.73 20.43
C THR A 98 5.32 5.12 21.02
N LYS A 99 5.62 5.30 22.33
CA LYS A 99 5.48 6.60 22.99
C LYS A 99 6.17 7.74 22.21
N LYS A 100 7.36 7.48 21.64
CA LYS A 100 8.08 8.45 20.83
C LYS A 100 7.28 8.85 19.57
N ASN A 101 6.76 7.88 18.84
CA ASN A 101 6.03 8.13 17.58
C ASN A 101 4.67 8.80 17.85
N LEU A 102 4.00 8.42 18.94
CA LEU A 102 2.77 9.07 19.39
C LEU A 102 3.01 10.56 19.70
N THR A 103 4.07 10.87 20.48
CA THR A 103 4.44 12.26 20.77
C THR A 103 4.77 13.04 19.49
N LEU A 104 5.52 12.47 18.54
CA LEU A 104 5.85 13.11 17.25
C LEU A 104 4.61 13.39 16.40
N ALA A 105 3.63 12.50 16.44
CA ALA A 105 2.34 12.68 15.79
C ALA A 105 1.38 13.61 16.56
N GLY A 106 1.77 14.05 17.78
CA GLY A 106 0.97 14.93 18.62
C GLY A 106 -0.24 14.25 19.23
N TYR A 107 -0.13 12.97 19.58
CA TYR A 107 -1.09 12.26 20.42
C TYR A 107 -0.69 12.42 21.89
N GLU A 108 -1.66 12.66 22.75
CA GLU A 108 -1.50 12.64 24.22
C GLU A 108 -1.56 11.20 24.73
N ASP A 109 -2.55 10.44 24.27
CA ASP A 109 -2.77 9.03 24.60
C ASP A 109 -2.66 8.14 23.35
N ASP A 110 -2.50 6.84 23.55
CA ASP A 110 -2.45 5.87 22.44
C ASP A 110 -3.87 5.55 21.96
N PRO A 111 -4.28 5.99 20.73
CA PRO A 111 -5.62 5.76 20.22
C PRO A 111 -5.91 4.28 19.93
N THR A 112 -4.90 3.40 20.03
CA THR A 112 -5.08 1.97 19.86
C THR A 112 -5.47 1.24 21.14
N GLU A 113 -5.50 1.96 22.28
CA GLU A 113 -5.78 1.42 23.61
C GLU A 113 -7.12 1.92 24.19
N ASP A 114 -7.66 3.04 23.69
CA ASP A 114 -8.85 3.70 24.24
C ASP A 114 -10.20 3.12 23.71
N GLY A 115 -10.13 2.19 22.76
CA GLY A 115 -11.33 1.57 22.17
C GLY A 115 -12.00 2.40 21.06
N SER A 116 -11.68 3.68 20.93
CA SER A 116 -12.35 4.59 19.99
C SER A 116 -12.29 4.10 18.53
N LEU A 117 -11.15 3.51 18.12
CA LEU A 117 -10.98 3.03 16.75
C LEU A 117 -11.89 1.83 16.44
N VAL A 118 -12.07 0.91 17.39
CA VAL A 118 -12.90 -0.30 17.19
C VAL A 118 -14.40 -0.02 17.27
N ASP A 119 -14.79 1.06 17.94
CA ASP A 119 -16.19 1.48 18.04
C ASP A 119 -16.72 2.07 16.72
N TYR A 120 -15.84 2.72 15.93
CA TYR A 120 -16.22 3.41 14.71
C TYR A 120 -15.80 2.71 13.42
N TYR A 121 -14.81 1.80 13.47
CA TYR A 121 -14.22 1.15 12.30
C TYR A 121 -14.02 -0.35 12.53
N SER A 122 -14.02 -1.13 11.47
CA SER A 122 -13.55 -2.53 11.50
C SER A 122 -12.01 -2.53 11.63
N THR A 123 -11.52 -2.46 12.87
CA THR A 123 -10.11 -2.21 13.15
C THR A 123 -9.32 -3.49 13.39
N HIS A 124 -8.18 -3.62 12.72
CA HIS A 124 -7.27 -4.75 12.81
C HIS A 124 -5.86 -4.25 13.18
N PHE A 125 -5.42 -4.61 14.39
CA PHE A 125 -4.08 -4.30 14.87
C PHE A 125 -3.12 -5.44 14.53
N ILE A 126 -2.12 -5.16 13.68
CA ILE A 126 -1.16 -6.15 13.20
C ILE A 126 0.25 -5.78 13.65
N GLU A 127 0.95 -6.69 14.30
CA GLU A 127 2.36 -6.53 14.67
C GLU A 127 3.28 -6.79 13.46
N MET A 128 3.21 -5.93 12.42
CA MET A 128 3.92 -6.14 11.16
C MET A 128 5.44 -6.23 11.34
N GLY A 129 6.02 -5.44 12.27
CA GLY A 129 7.44 -5.50 12.58
C GLY A 129 7.86 -6.88 13.09
N LYS A 130 7.06 -7.49 13.97
CA LYS A 130 7.32 -8.82 14.50
C LYS A 130 7.14 -9.90 13.42
N LEU A 131 6.09 -9.77 12.59
CA LEU A 131 5.85 -10.69 11.47
C LEU A 131 7.04 -10.73 10.51
N VAL A 132 7.54 -9.56 10.08
CA VAL A 132 8.67 -9.53 9.13
C VAL A 132 9.97 -9.97 9.77
N THR A 133 10.19 -9.68 11.06
CA THR A 133 11.38 -10.16 11.79
C THR A 133 11.41 -11.68 11.83
N ASN A 134 10.30 -12.31 12.19
CA ASN A 134 10.18 -13.78 12.22
C ASN A 134 10.31 -14.38 10.80
N ALA A 135 9.65 -13.77 9.81
CA ALA A 135 9.70 -14.26 8.44
C ALA A 135 11.10 -14.20 7.81
N CYS A 136 11.90 -13.19 8.20
CA CYS A 136 13.25 -12.99 7.68
C CYS A 136 14.34 -13.68 8.52
N GLU A 137 13.96 -14.49 9.51
CA GLU A 137 14.94 -15.23 10.32
C GLU A 137 15.85 -16.08 9.44
N GLY A 138 17.15 -16.05 9.71
CA GLY A 138 18.16 -16.78 8.95
C GLY A 138 18.61 -16.12 7.64
N ILE A 139 18.08 -14.96 7.25
CA ILE A 139 18.58 -14.20 6.10
C ILE A 139 19.68 -13.23 6.60
N ASP A 140 20.82 -13.23 5.93
CA ASP A 140 21.96 -12.34 6.28
C ASP A 140 21.77 -10.93 5.70
N ILE A 141 20.87 -10.15 6.30
CA ILE A 141 20.65 -8.74 5.97
C ILE A 141 20.55 -7.89 7.23
N PRO A 142 20.96 -6.61 7.18
CA PRO A 142 20.82 -5.70 8.30
C PRO A 142 19.36 -5.56 8.77
N SER A 143 19.14 -5.48 10.09
CA SER A 143 17.81 -5.32 10.70
C SER A 143 16.99 -4.15 10.12
N LYS A 144 17.66 -3.06 9.74
CA LYS A 144 17.04 -1.93 9.04
C LYS A 144 16.46 -2.31 7.67
N MET A 145 17.05 -3.30 7.00
CA MET A 145 16.53 -3.80 5.71
C MET A 145 15.33 -4.72 5.93
N VAL A 146 15.36 -5.54 7.00
CA VAL A 146 14.19 -6.32 7.43
C VAL A 146 13.03 -5.37 7.76
N ASP A 147 13.27 -4.32 8.53
CA ASP A 147 12.25 -3.35 8.90
C ASP A 147 11.58 -2.69 7.69
N ARG A 148 12.31 -2.47 6.62
CA ARG A 148 11.79 -1.91 5.37
C ARG A 148 10.83 -2.83 4.63
N THR A 149 10.83 -4.14 4.90
CA THR A 149 9.92 -5.08 4.24
C THR A 149 8.49 -5.05 4.79
N LYS A 150 8.22 -4.27 5.84
CA LYS A 150 6.87 -4.12 6.42
C LYS A 150 5.83 -3.66 5.41
N ASN A 151 6.24 -2.85 4.43
CA ASN A 151 5.36 -2.42 3.35
C ASN A 151 4.89 -3.59 2.47
N LEU A 152 5.76 -4.58 2.24
CA LEU A 152 5.39 -5.81 1.50
C LEU A 152 4.50 -6.71 2.38
N CYS A 153 4.72 -6.75 3.69
CA CYS A 153 3.83 -7.44 4.61
C CYS A 153 2.41 -6.84 4.56
N ALA A 154 2.29 -5.51 4.68
CA ALA A 154 1.02 -4.82 4.53
C ALA A 154 0.36 -5.08 3.16
N LEU A 155 1.15 -5.10 2.08
CA LEU A 155 0.69 -5.44 0.74
C LEU A 155 0.17 -6.88 0.68
N GLY A 156 0.85 -7.83 1.33
CA GLY A 156 0.43 -9.23 1.41
C GLY A 156 -0.93 -9.40 2.08
N VAL A 157 -1.17 -8.70 3.20
CA VAL A 157 -2.49 -8.67 3.86
C VAL A 157 -3.58 -8.21 2.90
N LEU A 158 -3.34 -7.13 2.15
CA LEU A 158 -4.33 -6.64 1.19
C LEU A 158 -4.48 -7.56 -0.03
N PHE A 159 -3.43 -8.25 -0.46
CA PHE A 159 -3.54 -9.24 -1.52
C PHE A 159 -4.44 -10.41 -1.11
N TRP A 160 -4.32 -10.88 0.11
CA TRP A 160 -5.25 -11.85 0.65
C TRP A 160 -6.68 -11.30 0.73
N MET A 161 -6.86 -10.10 1.28
CA MET A 161 -8.17 -9.45 1.47
C MET A 161 -8.94 -9.27 0.15
N TYR A 162 -8.24 -8.94 -0.94
CA TYR A 162 -8.82 -8.66 -2.25
C TYR A 162 -8.60 -9.79 -3.27
N ASP A 163 -8.18 -10.96 -2.83
CA ASP A 163 -7.93 -12.13 -3.67
C ASP A 163 -6.99 -11.83 -4.86
N ARG A 164 -5.82 -11.25 -4.55
CA ARG A 164 -4.82 -10.85 -5.55
C ARG A 164 -3.68 -11.84 -5.63
N PRO A 165 -3.23 -12.22 -6.86
CA PRO A 165 -2.08 -13.10 -7.03
C PRO A 165 -0.79 -12.42 -6.57
N LEU A 166 0.10 -13.20 -5.96
CA LEU A 166 1.41 -12.72 -5.48
C LEU A 166 2.46 -12.66 -6.60
N GLU A 167 2.31 -13.53 -7.61
CA GLU A 167 3.30 -13.80 -8.65
C GLU A 167 3.75 -12.52 -9.38
N PRO A 168 2.88 -11.59 -9.81
CA PRO A 168 3.31 -10.39 -10.51
C PRO A 168 4.23 -9.50 -9.66
N THR A 169 4.05 -9.51 -8.34
CA THR A 169 4.91 -8.77 -7.42
C THR A 169 6.22 -9.51 -7.16
N ILE A 170 6.20 -10.82 -7.02
CA ILE A 170 7.39 -11.66 -6.88
C ILE A 170 8.29 -11.55 -8.11
N ASP A 171 7.73 -11.65 -9.31
CA ASP A 171 8.46 -11.49 -10.56
C ASP A 171 9.12 -10.12 -10.68
N TRP A 172 8.40 -9.08 -10.27
CA TRP A 172 8.95 -7.73 -10.24
C TRP A 172 10.09 -7.59 -9.22
N LEU A 173 9.99 -8.19 -8.03
CA LEU A 173 11.06 -8.22 -7.03
C LEU A 173 12.32 -8.90 -7.59
N ASN A 174 12.15 -10.05 -8.24
CA ASN A 174 13.23 -10.80 -8.89
C ASN A 174 13.95 -9.96 -9.97
N GLN A 175 13.20 -9.23 -10.77
CA GLN A 175 13.77 -8.36 -11.80
C GLN A 175 14.47 -7.14 -11.21
N LYS A 176 13.82 -6.45 -10.26
CA LYS A 176 14.32 -5.21 -9.67
C LYS A 176 15.59 -5.41 -8.84
N PHE A 177 15.66 -6.48 -8.08
CA PHE A 177 16.76 -6.77 -7.15
C PHE A 177 17.64 -7.93 -7.60
N LYS A 178 17.71 -8.22 -8.91
CA LYS A 178 18.42 -9.34 -9.51
C LYS A 178 19.83 -9.60 -8.97
N SER A 179 20.55 -8.55 -8.57
CA SER A 179 21.90 -8.66 -8.00
C SER A 179 21.94 -8.82 -6.47
N LYS A 180 20.79 -8.93 -5.80
CA LYS A 180 20.68 -8.94 -4.33
C LYS A 180 19.70 -10.02 -3.88
N PRO A 181 20.08 -11.31 -3.95
CA PRO A 181 19.17 -12.43 -3.67
C PRO A 181 18.58 -12.38 -2.26
N ASP A 182 19.36 -12.02 -1.24
CA ASP A 182 18.87 -11.95 0.14
C ASP A 182 17.79 -10.89 0.32
N ILE A 183 17.88 -9.77 -0.42
CA ILE A 183 16.84 -8.73 -0.43
C ILE A 183 15.59 -9.23 -1.14
N ILE A 184 15.72 -9.99 -2.22
CA ILE A 184 14.57 -10.63 -2.88
C ILE A 184 13.89 -11.56 -1.88
N GLU A 185 14.65 -12.46 -1.27
CA GLU A 185 14.14 -13.45 -0.34
C GLU A 185 13.41 -12.79 0.84
N ALA A 186 14.00 -11.77 1.47
CA ALA A 186 13.38 -11.04 2.57
C ALA A 186 12.05 -10.39 2.18
N ASN A 187 11.99 -9.74 1.01
CA ASN A 187 10.77 -9.12 0.53
C ASN A 187 9.69 -10.15 0.18
N VAL A 188 10.06 -11.26 -0.44
CA VAL A 188 9.12 -12.35 -0.78
C VAL A 188 8.59 -13.00 0.49
N ARG A 189 9.46 -13.28 1.48
CA ARG A 189 9.02 -13.82 2.78
C ARG A 189 8.08 -12.86 3.52
N ALA A 190 8.37 -11.56 3.53
CA ALA A 190 7.51 -10.56 4.14
C ALA A 190 6.14 -10.46 3.44
N LEU A 191 6.11 -10.50 2.11
CA LEU A 191 4.87 -10.52 1.31
C LEU A 191 4.01 -11.75 1.66
N ASN A 192 4.63 -12.94 1.67
CA ASN A 192 3.96 -14.19 2.03
C ASN A 192 3.49 -14.19 3.50
N ALA A 193 4.29 -13.64 4.42
CA ALA A 193 3.92 -13.54 5.83
C ALA A 193 2.65 -12.70 6.02
N GLY A 194 2.52 -11.57 5.29
CA GLY A 194 1.31 -10.77 5.31
C GLY A 194 0.11 -11.50 4.71
N TYR A 195 0.29 -12.18 3.59
CA TYR A 195 -0.77 -12.95 2.95
C TYR A 195 -1.27 -14.09 3.85
N ASN A 196 -0.35 -14.89 4.38
CA ASN A 196 -0.67 -16.00 5.27
C ASN A 196 -1.28 -15.52 6.59
N TYR A 197 -0.86 -14.35 7.09
CA TYR A 197 -1.47 -13.76 8.27
C TYR A 197 -2.96 -13.45 8.03
N GLY A 198 -3.29 -12.91 6.87
CA GLY A 198 -4.70 -12.70 6.47
C GLY A 198 -5.50 -14.00 6.45
N ASP A 199 -4.88 -15.09 6.01
CA ASP A 199 -5.52 -16.41 5.90
C ASP A 199 -5.69 -17.13 7.24
N THR A 200 -4.72 -17.01 8.14
CA THR A 200 -4.65 -17.82 9.37
C THR A 200 -5.17 -17.11 10.62
N ALA A 201 -5.17 -15.79 10.65
CA ALA A 201 -5.45 -15.03 11.86
C ALA A 201 -6.95 -14.92 12.21
N GLU A 202 -7.85 -15.37 11.31
CA GLU A 202 -9.32 -15.29 11.46
C GLU A 202 -9.86 -13.91 11.87
N ILE A 203 -9.00 -12.88 11.81
CA ILE A 203 -9.35 -11.49 12.17
C ILE A 203 -10.14 -10.78 11.07
N PHE A 204 -10.02 -11.25 9.85
CA PHE A 204 -10.77 -10.72 8.72
C PHE A 204 -11.97 -11.62 8.44
N THR A 205 -13.15 -11.13 8.71
CA THR A 205 -14.41 -11.84 8.44
C THR A 205 -14.82 -11.82 6.97
N THR A 206 -14.17 -10.96 6.17
CA THR A 206 -14.60 -10.70 4.79
C THR A 206 -13.39 -10.64 3.84
N ARG A 207 -13.47 -11.42 2.77
CA ARG A 207 -12.64 -11.25 1.56
C ARG A 207 -13.47 -10.53 0.51
N PHE A 208 -12.86 -9.57 -0.16
CA PHE A 208 -13.50 -8.82 -1.23
C PHE A 208 -13.15 -9.41 -2.59
N ILE A 209 -14.15 -9.75 -3.37
CA ILE A 209 -13.97 -10.19 -4.75
C ILE A 209 -14.40 -9.05 -5.67
N VAL A 210 -13.44 -8.47 -6.40
CA VAL A 210 -13.71 -7.45 -7.41
C VAL A 210 -13.47 -8.08 -8.78
N GLU A 211 -14.56 -8.32 -9.49
CA GLU A 211 -14.53 -8.95 -10.81
C GLU A 211 -13.78 -8.08 -11.85
N LYS A 212 -13.46 -8.68 -12.99
CA LYS A 212 -12.88 -7.96 -14.13
C LYS A 212 -13.83 -6.88 -14.63
N ALA A 213 -13.26 -5.74 -15.01
CA ALA A 213 -14.02 -4.66 -15.62
C ALA A 213 -14.57 -5.08 -17.00
N LYS A 214 -15.82 -4.66 -17.27
CA LYS A 214 -16.49 -4.93 -18.53
C LYS A 214 -16.11 -3.90 -19.60
N LEU A 215 -14.81 -3.81 -19.88
CA LEU A 215 -14.27 -2.92 -20.91
C LEU A 215 -14.37 -3.53 -22.31
N PRO A 216 -14.43 -2.71 -23.38
CA PRO A 216 -14.35 -3.19 -24.75
C PRO A 216 -13.10 -4.05 -24.98
N LYS A 217 -13.15 -4.99 -25.93
CA LYS A 217 -11.98 -5.83 -26.25
C LYS A 217 -10.83 -4.95 -26.75
N GLY A 218 -9.65 -5.10 -26.12
CA GLY A 218 -8.48 -4.30 -26.49
C GLY A 218 -7.26 -4.61 -25.62
N LYS A 219 -6.16 -3.91 -25.92
CA LYS A 219 -4.97 -3.89 -25.07
C LYS A 219 -5.02 -2.60 -24.24
N TYR A 220 -5.08 -2.77 -22.94
CA TYR A 220 -5.06 -1.66 -21.99
C TYR A 220 -3.68 -1.53 -21.36
N ARG A 221 -3.29 -0.31 -21.05
CA ARG A 221 -2.04 0.00 -20.38
C ARG A 221 -2.33 0.96 -19.24
N ASN A 222 -1.95 0.56 -18.04
CA ASN A 222 -1.92 1.49 -16.93
C ASN A 222 -0.78 2.49 -17.13
N MET A 223 -1.08 3.78 -17.14
CA MET A 223 -0.10 4.86 -17.28
C MET A 223 -0.50 6.09 -16.47
N ASN A 224 0.49 6.84 -16.02
CA ASN A 224 0.26 8.14 -15.40
C ASN A 224 0.11 9.25 -16.45
N GLY A 225 -0.39 10.42 -16.01
CA GLY A 225 -0.63 11.56 -16.88
C GLY A 225 0.63 12.06 -17.61
N THR A 226 1.79 12.00 -16.97
CA THR A 226 3.08 12.38 -17.59
C THR A 226 3.40 11.49 -18.78
N LEU A 227 3.31 10.18 -18.62
CA LEU A 227 3.55 9.24 -19.73
C LEU A 227 2.51 9.42 -20.83
N ALA A 228 1.23 9.60 -20.49
CA ALA A 228 0.17 9.86 -21.47
C ALA A 228 0.45 11.12 -22.28
N SER A 229 0.86 12.22 -21.63
CA SER A 229 1.23 13.48 -22.27
C SER A 229 2.44 13.31 -23.21
N CYS A 230 3.49 12.60 -22.78
CA CYS A 230 4.65 12.33 -23.61
C CYS A 230 4.28 11.53 -24.88
N LEU A 231 3.46 10.48 -24.72
CA LEU A 231 3.00 9.68 -25.85
C LEU A 231 2.11 10.49 -26.80
N GLY A 232 1.24 11.35 -26.25
CA GLY A 232 0.40 12.26 -27.04
C GLY A 232 1.23 13.24 -27.87
N ILE A 233 2.27 13.85 -27.30
CA ILE A 233 3.19 14.77 -27.98
C ILE A 233 3.95 14.04 -29.09
N LEU A 234 4.49 12.85 -28.82
CA LEU A 234 5.17 12.05 -29.84
C LEU A 234 4.24 11.70 -31.01
N THR A 235 3.03 11.26 -30.73
CA THR A 235 2.04 10.94 -31.76
C THR A 235 1.64 12.17 -32.57
N ALA A 236 1.52 13.32 -31.93
CA ALA A 236 1.23 14.57 -32.63
C ALA A 236 2.39 14.99 -33.54
N ALA A 237 3.64 14.87 -33.08
CA ALA A 237 4.83 15.13 -33.87
C ALA A 237 4.92 14.23 -35.12
N GLU A 238 4.72 12.92 -34.94
CA GLU A 238 4.68 11.96 -36.07
C GLU A 238 3.61 12.32 -37.10
N LYS A 239 2.39 12.62 -36.65
CA LYS A 239 1.27 12.94 -37.56
C LYS A 239 1.39 14.30 -38.25
N SER A 240 2.11 15.24 -37.65
CA SER A 240 2.33 16.57 -38.25
C SER A 240 3.59 16.68 -39.12
N ASN A 241 4.35 15.59 -39.29
CA ASN A 241 5.63 15.56 -39.97
C ASN A 241 6.66 16.57 -39.44
N PHE A 242 6.54 16.98 -38.18
CA PHE A 242 7.57 17.71 -37.47
C PHE A 242 8.60 16.72 -36.96
N CYS A 243 9.66 16.50 -37.71
CA CYS A 243 10.91 15.84 -37.28
C CYS A 243 12.01 16.88 -37.17
#